data_2658c914d0e5e185ccc1e9a131b4913a
#
_entry.id   2658c914d0e5e185ccc1e9a131b4913a
#
_cell.length_a   1.000
_cell.length_b   1.000
_cell.length_c   1.000
_cell.angle_alpha   90.00
_cell.angle_beta   90.00
_cell.angle_gamma   90.00
#
_symmetry.space_group_name_H-M   'P 1'
#
loop_
_entity.id
_entity.type
_entity.pdbx_description
1 polymer ?
#
loop_
_entity_poly.entity_id
_entity_poly.type
_entity_poly.pdbx_seq_one_letter_code
_entity_poly.pdbx_strand_id
1 'polypeptide(L)'
;MTRRSSICTFISRSKLWLVTLIVFHLSLLSASAQGFLKLQQDSIPFFRGFAVSADLVGLAQMQLGDYGQYEAALRLNLHDQYFPIVELGVGKANHVDDEVTHITYKTSTPYFRVGVDVNIAKNKHANNRIYVGVRYAYTSYKVDVNRSPFEDPVWKNTTYYDVSDVACSQHWAEVLFGIDAQLVGPLHLGWSVRYRNRLSNDDGIIGKTWYVPGYGIQDTSNLGATFNVSIDI
;
A
#
# COMPACT_ATOMS: atom_id res chain seq x y z
N MET A 1 -45.00 -22.48 14.59
CA MET A 1 -43.83 -21.79 15.23
C MET A 1 -42.62 -22.71 15.14
N THR A 2 -41.96 -22.90 14.00
CA THR A 2 -40.72 -23.71 13.86
C THR A 2 -40.15 -23.62 12.42
N ARG A 3 -39.78 -22.44 11.94
CA ARG A 3 -39.09 -22.31 10.63
C ARG A 3 -37.89 -21.38 10.61
N ARG A 4 -37.45 -20.87 11.75
CA ARG A 4 -36.27 -19.94 11.84
C ARG A 4 -34.93 -20.60 12.17
N SER A 5 -34.87 -21.84 12.61
CA SER A 5 -33.60 -22.50 13.01
C SER A 5 -32.82 -23.13 11.86
N SER A 6 -33.46 -23.48 10.74
CA SER A 6 -32.77 -24.16 9.62
C SER A 6 -31.91 -23.24 8.74
N ILE A 7 -32.21 -21.95 8.66
CA ILE A 7 -31.46 -21.01 7.82
C ILE A 7 -30.14 -20.61 8.46
N CYS A 8 -30.12 -20.38 9.77
CA CYS A 8 -28.89 -20.05 10.49
C CYS A 8 -27.86 -21.20 10.50
N THR A 9 -28.31 -22.44 10.60
CA THR A 9 -27.42 -23.62 10.53
C THR A 9 -26.89 -23.86 9.12
N PHE A 10 -27.65 -23.55 8.07
CA PHE A 10 -27.21 -23.67 6.69
C PHE A 10 -26.13 -22.61 6.33
N ILE A 11 -26.32 -21.37 6.77
CA ILE A 11 -25.35 -20.29 6.57
C ILE A 11 -24.03 -20.55 7.36
N SER A 12 -24.11 -21.12 8.55
CA SER A 12 -22.94 -21.51 9.32
C SER A 12 -22.16 -22.66 8.67
N ARG A 13 -22.85 -23.65 8.14
CA ARG A 13 -22.23 -24.78 7.42
C ARG A 13 -21.58 -24.33 6.10
N SER A 14 -22.20 -23.46 5.34
CA SER A 14 -21.61 -22.96 4.08
C SER A 14 -20.34 -22.13 4.31
N LYS A 15 -20.29 -21.34 5.37
CA LYS A 15 -19.05 -20.63 5.79
C LYS A 15 -17.94 -21.58 6.20
N LEU A 16 -18.28 -22.65 6.91
CA LEU A 16 -17.31 -23.67 7.31
C LEU A 16 -16.74 -24.39 6.08
N TRP A 17 -17.57 -24.76 5.12
CA TRP A 17 -17.13 -25.35 3.84
C TRP A 17 -16.24 -24.42 3.04
N LEU A 18 -16.53 -23.13 3.00
CA LEU A 18 -15.72 -22.13 2.33
C LEU A 18 -14.34 -21.99 2.99
N VAL A 19 -14.28 -21.96 4.31
CA VAL A 19 -13.01 -21.92 5.06
C VAL A 19 -12.19 -23.20 4.84
N THR A 20 -12.81 -24.38 4.90
CA THR A 20 -12.10 -25.64 4.63
C THR A 20 -11.60 -25.73 3.19
N LEU A 21 -12.36 -25.23 2.22
CA LEU A 21 -11.95 -25.18 0.82
C LEU A 21 -10.76 -24.22 0.61
N ILE A 22 -10.76 -23.07 1.28
CA ILE A 22 -9.65 -22.10 1.26
C ILE A 22 -8.41 -22.72 1.90
N VAL A 23 -8.54 -23.37 3.07
CA VAL A 23 -7.41 -24.03 3.75
C VAL A 23 -6.87 -25.17 2.90
N PHE A 24 -7.72 -25.94 2.25
CA PHE A 24 -7.32 -27.01 1.33
C PHE A 24 -6.57 -26.47 0.11
N HIS A 25 -7.03 -25.39 -0.51
CA HIS A 25 -6.33 -24.74 -1.63
C HIS A 25 -4.98 -24.13 -1.18
N LEU A 26 -4.93 -23.52 0.01
CA LEU A 26 -3.68 -23.03 0.59
C LEU A 26 -2.68 -24.16 0.85
N SER A 27 -3.15 -25.33 1.29
CA SER A 27 -2.27 -26.51 1.50
C SER A 27 -1.73 -27.09 0.19
N LEU A 28 -2.53 -27.07 -0.91
CA LEU A 28 -2.07 -27.48 -2.24
C LEU A 28 -1.05 -26.50 -2.82
N LEU A 29 -1.25 -25.19 -2.62
CA LEU A 29 -0.27 -24.16 -2.99
C LEU A 29 1.04 -24.32 -2.22
N SER A 30 0.98 -24.72 -0.96
CA SER A 30 2.18 -24.97 -0.15
C SER A 30 3.05 -26.11 -0.70
N ALA A 31 2.45 -27.16 -1.25
CA ALA A 31 3.19 -28.28 -1.86
C ALA A 31 3.95 -27.85 -3.13
N SER A 32 3.38 -26.98 -3.95
CA SER A 32 4.03 -26.43 -5.15
C SER A 32 5.06 -25.33 -4.81
N ALA A 33 4.85 -24.60 -3.72
CA ALA A 33 5.73 -23.53 -3.27
C ALA A 33 7.03 -24.04 -2.60
N GLN A 34 7.07 -25.28 -2.13
CA GLN A 34 8.25 -25.84 -1.45
C GLN A 34 9.52 -25.82 -2.32
N GLY A 35 9.39 -25.95 -3.65
CA GLY A 35 10.52 -25.82 -4.57
C GLY A 35 11.03 -24.39 -4.74
N PHE A 36 10.12 -23.41 -4.66
CA PHE A 36 10.44 -22.00 -4.85
C PHE A 36 10.99 -21.34 -3.57
N LEU A 37 10.54 -21.85 -2.41
CA LEU A 37 10.90 -21.32 -1.09
C LEU A 37 12.10 -22.04 -0.45
N LYS A 38 12.74 -23.02 -1.13
CA LYS A 38 13.95 -23.65 -0.61
C LYS A 38 15.07 -22.62 -0.51
N LEU A 39 15.63 -22.47 0.69
CA LEU A 39 16.91 -21.79 0.87
C LEU A 39 18.00 -22.54 0.09
N GLN A 40 18.81 -21.80 -0.62
CA GLN A 40 19.99 -22.35 -1.27
C GLN A 40 20.92 -22.87 -0.16
N GLN A 41 21.28 -24.16 -0.21
CA GLN A 41 22.25 -24.71 0.74
C GLN A 41 23.66 -24.29 0.31
N ASP A 42 24.18 -23.30 0.99
CA ASP A 42 25.53 -22.79 0.83
C ASP A 42 26.12 -22.39 2.19
N SER A 43 27.37 -21.89 2.19
CA SER A 43 28.08 -21.48 3.40
C SER A 43 27.76 -20.06 3.86
N ILE A 44 26.72 -19.41 3.28
CA ILE A 44 26.43 -18.01 3.55
C ILE A 44 25.54 -17.89 4.79
N PRO A 45 25.83 -16.94 5.70
CA PRO A 45 25.03 -16.71 6.90
C PRO A 45 23.57 -16.40 6.56
N PHE A 46 22.61 -16.91 7.37
CA PHE A 46 21.19 -16.65 7.19
C PHE A 46 20.85 -15.16 7.30
N PHE A 47 21.40 -14.47 8.31
CA PHE A 47 21.25 -13.03 8.47
C PHE A 47 22.45 -12.32 7.84
N ARG A 48 22.17 -11.41 6.91
CA ARG A 48 23.18 -10.68 6.13
C ARG A 48 23.20 -9.17 6.37
N GLY A 49 22.42 -8.68 7.33
CA GLY A 49 22.31 -7.27 7.63
C GLY A 49 20.94 -6.68 7.35
N PHE A 50 20.89 -5.38 7.25
CA PHE A 50 19.67 -4.64 6.95
C PHE A 50 19.97 -3.48 6.00
N ALA A 51 18.93 -2.99 5.34
CA ALA A 51 19.02 -1.82 4.47
C ALA A 51 18.01 -0.77 4.90
N VAL A 52 18.40 0.47 4.83
CA VAL A 52 17.50 1.63 4.98
C VAL A 52 17.31 2.28 3.62
N SER A 53 16.09 2.61 3.25
CA SER A 53 15.79 3.25 1.97
C SER A 53 14.83 4.41 2.10
N ALA A 54 14.88 5.33 1.11
CA ALA A 54 13.96 6.44 0.97
C ALA A 54 13.43 6.50 -0.48
N ASP A 55 12.12 6.83 -0.63
CA ASP A 55 11.49 7.00 -1.94
C ASP A 55 11.68 8.42 -2.47
N LEU A 56 12.28 8.54 -3.65
CA LEU A 56 12.53 9.82 -4.32
C LEU A 56 11.34 10.27 -5.18
N VAL A 57 10.52 9.34 -5.69
CA VAL A 57 9.34 9.71 -6.51
C VAL A 57 8.31 10.43 -5.66
N GLY A 58 8.02 9.92 -4.48
CA GLY A 58 7.12 10.58 -3.55
C GLY A 58 7.58 11.97 -3.14
N LEU A 59 8.89 12.14 -2.93
CA LEU A 59 9.50 13.45 -2.68
C LEU A 59 9.33 14.42 -3.85
N ALA A 60 9.56 13.95 -5.09
CA ALA A 60 9.39 14.77 -6.30
C ALA A 60 7.93 15.17 -6.50
N GLN A 61 6.98 14.24 -6.32
CA GLN A 61 5.55 14.52 -6.40
C GLN A 61 5.11 15.59 -5.39
N MET A 62 5.66 15.57 -4.18
CA MET A 62 5.37 16.56 -3.14
C MET A 62 5.82 17.98 -3.52
N GLN A 63 6.86 18.10 -4.33
CA GLN A 63 7.39 19.40 -4.76
C GLN A 63 6.74 19.92 -6.05
N LEU A 64 6.26 19.03 -6.91
CA LEU A 64 5.80 19.35 -8.25
C LEU A 64 4.28 19.26 -8.41
N GLY A 65 3.56 18.68 -7.45
CA GLY A 65 2.13 18.42 -7.54
C GLY A 65 1.36 18.76 -6.26
N ASP A 66 0.05 18.57 -6.34
CA ASP A 66 -0.89 18.83 -5.25
C ASP A 66 -0.91 17.74 -4.20
N TYR A 67 -0.21 16.62 -4.46
CA TYR A 67 -0.09 15.48 -3.53
C TYR A 67 1.26 14.81 -3.66
N GLY A 68 1.64 14.10 -2.61
CA GLY A 68 2.87 13.32 -2.60
C GLY A 68 3.08 12.65 -1.25
N GLN A 69 4.24 12.04 -1.07
CA GLN A 69 4.55 11.32 0.15
C GLN A 69 6.04 11.38 0.49
N TYR A 70 6.33 11.35 1.77
CA TYR A 70 7.66 11.06 2.31
C TYR A 70 7.63 9.63 2.82
N GLU A 71 8.54 8.80 2.37
CA GLU A 71 8.57 7.39 2.75
C GLU A 71 9.99 6.94 3.03
N ALA A 72 10.14 6.22 4.13
CA ALA A 72 11.36 5.51 4.50
C ALA A 72 11.03 4.04 4.76
N ALA A 73 11.96 3.15 4.45
CA ALA A 73 11.80 1.73 4.68
C ALA A 73 13.03 1.12 5.35
N LEU A 74 12.76 0.12 6.19
CA LEU A 74 13.74 -0.77 6.77
C LEU A 74 13.51 -2.17 6.20
N ARG A 75 14.54 -2.72 5.58
CA ARG A 75 14.55 -4.05 4.97
C ARG A 75 15.58 -4.92 5.66
N LEU A 76 15.20 -6.13 6.07
CA LEU A 76 16.11 -7.14 6.58
C LEU A 76 16.59 -8.03 5.44
N ASN A 77 17.88 -8.36 5.41
CA ASN A 77 18.42 -9.30 4.44
C ASN A 77 18.57 -10.68 5.08
N LEU A 78 17.73 -11.62 4.64
CA LEU A 78 17.77 -13.01 5.07
C LEU A 78 18.25 -13.87 3.90
N HIS A 79 19.50 -14.25 3.94
CA HIS A 79 20.17 -15.14 2.97
C HIS A 79 20.16 -14.62 1.52
N ASP A 80 20.08 -13.29 1.30
CA ASP A 80 19.92 -12.64 0.00
C ASP A 80 18.68 -13.14 -0.81
N GLN A 81 17.83 -13.91 -0.18
CA GLN A 81 16.65 -14.49 -0.79
C GLN A 81 15.35 -13.86 -0.29
N TYR A 82 15.22 -13.65 1.01
CA TYR A 82 14.02 -13.09 1.63
C TYR A 82 14.35 -11.76 2.29
N PHE A 83 13.48 -10.79 2.04
CA PHE A 83 13.65 -9.44 2.55
C PHE A 83 12.37 -8.98 3.24
N PRO A 84 12.16 -9.34 4.53
CA PRO A 84 11.12 -8.69 5.32
C PRO A 84 11.33 -7.19 5.34
N ILE A 85 10.26 -6.42 5.18
CA ILE A 85 10.33 -4.97 5.06
C ILE A 85 9.20 -4.29 5.82
N VAL A 86 9.52 -3.17 6.43
CA VAL A 86 8.58 -2.22 7.03
C VAL A 86 8.81 -0.87 6.38
N GLU A 87 7.75 -0.27 5.85
CA GLU A 87 7.76 1.04 5.24
C GLU A 87 6.88 1.98 6.09
N LEU A 88 7.39 3.15 6.39
CA LEU A 88 6.70 4.22 7.10
C LEU A 88 6.73 5.48 6.26
N GLY A 89 5.61 6.15 6.15
CA GLY A 89 5.53 7.37 5.37
C GLY A 89 4.49 8.33 5.88
N VAL A 90 4.54 9.55 5.35
CA VAL A 90 3.53 10.59 5.53
C VAL A 90 3.07 11.02 4.14
N GLY A 91 1.80 10.76 3.85
CA GLY A 91 1.16 11.24 2.63
C GLY A 91 0.48 12.58 2.88
N LYS A 92 0.61 13.49 1.93
CA LYS A 92 -0.03 14.81 1.96
C LYS A 92 -0.72 15.08 0.64
N ALA A 93 -1.87 15.75 0.71
CA ALA A 93 -2.53 16.33 -0.43
C ALA A 93 -3.07 17.73 -0.05
N ASN A 94 -2.93 18.67 -0.99
CA ASN A 94 -3.44 20.02 -0.88
C ASN A 94 -3.87 20.47 -2.27
N HIS A 95 -5.03 19.98 -2.69
CA HIS A 95 -5.65 20.35 -3.97
C HIS A 95 -6.60 21.49 -3.72
N VAL A 96 -6.30 22.67 -4.28
CA VAL A 96 -7.02 23.90 -4.02
C VAL A 96 -7.83 24.28 -5.25
N ASP A 97 -9.13 24.53 -5.05
CA ASP A 97 -10.07 25.06 -6.03
C ASP A 97 -10.04 24.30 -7.37
N ASP A 98 -10.46 23.04 -7.31
CA ASP A 98 -10.59 22.19 -8.51
C ASP A 98 -11.36 22.91 -9.61
N GLU A 99 -10.83 22.91 -10.83
CA GLU A 99 -11.36 23.70 -11.96
C GLU A 99 -12.82 23.40 -12.31
N VAL A 100 -13.33 22.24 -11.95
CA VAL A 100 -14.69 21.79 -12.29
C VAL A 100 -15.63 21.85 -11.11
N THR A 101 -15.17 21.38 -9.94
CA THR A 101 -16.01 21.22 -8.77
C THR A 101 -15.90 22.37 -7.77
N HIS A 102 -14.86 23.19 -7.90
CA HIS A 102 -14.48 24.25 -6.96
C HIS A 102 -14.31 23.75 -5.53
N ILE A 103 -13.85 22.50 -5.39
CA ILE A 103 -13.58 21.86 -4.11
C ILE A 103 -12.11 21.99 -3.77
N THR A 104 -11.83 22.39 -2.54
CA THR A 104 -10.50 22.31 -1.93
C THR A 104 -10.44 21.06 -1.05
N TYR A 105 -9.42 20.23 -1.25
CA TYR A 105 -9.21 19.00 -0.51
C TYR A 105 -7.86 19.03 0.19
N LYS A 106 -7.83 18.77 1.50
CA LYS A 106 -6.60 18.73 2.29
C LYS A 106 -6.55 17.50 3.17
N THR A 107 -5.39 16.86 3.21
CA THR A 107 -5.07 15.79 4.14
C THR A 107 -3.56 15.71 4.38
N SER A 108 -3.15 15.29 5.56
CA SER A 108 -1.74 15.05 5.88
C SER A 108 -1.66 14.05 7.02
N THR A 109 -1.27 12.81 6.72
CA THR A 109 -1.33 11.72 7.70
C THR A 109 -0.26 10.66 7.45
N PRO A 110 0.27 10.05 8.53
CA PRO A 110 1.16 8.91 8.40
C PRO A 110 0.41 7.65 7.92
N TYR A 111 1.16 6.77 7.28
CA TYR A 111 0.75 5.42 6.90
C TYR A 111 1.88 4.44 7.15
N PHE A 112 1.55 3.17 7.22
CA PHE A 112 2.55 2.12 7.28
C PHE A 112 2.25 0.99 6.30
N ARG A 113 3.31 0.29 5.89
CA ARG A 113 3.24 -0.94 5.12
C ARG A 113 4.18 -1.97 5.73
N VAL A 114 3.77 -3.21 5.70
CA VAL A 114 4.58 -4.34 6.13
C VAL A 114 4.48 -5.45 5.09
N GLY A 115 5.59 -6.12 4.83
CA GLY A 115 5.57 -7.17 3.83
C GLY A 115 6.89 -7.91 3.69
N VAL A 116 7.02 -8.61 2.58
CA VAL A 116 8.22 -9.37 2.26
C VAL A 116 8.49 -9.30 0.76
N ASP A 117 9.77 -9.13 0.42
CA ASP A 117 10.29 -9.27 -0.92
C ASP A 117 11.02 -10.60 -1.04
N VAL A 118 10.91 -11.22 -2.19
CA VAL A 118 11.63 -12.44 -2.54
C VAL A 118 12.50 -12.18 -3.75
N ASN A 119 13.80 -12.39 -3.61
CA ASN A 119 14.74 -12.28 -4.72
C ASN A 119 14.52 -13.44 -5.69
N ILE A 120 14.15 -13.12 -6.92
CA ILE A 120 13.89 -14.09 -8.00
C ILE A 120 15.07 -14.19 -8.98
N ALA A 121 16.15 -13.42 -8.79
CA ALA A 121 17.33 -13.51 -9.62
C ALA A 121 17.93 -14.92 -9.56
N LYS A 122 18.50 -15.39 -10.67
CA LYS A 122 19.14 -16.73 -10.76
C LYS A 122 20.30 -16.85 -9.77
N ASN A 123 21.13 -15.82 -9.66
CA ASN A 123 22.17 -15.72 -8.64
C ASN A 123 21.63 -14.87 -7.49
N LYS A 124 21.31 -15.52 -6.36
CA LYS A 124 20.74 -14.84 -5.18
C LYS A 124 21.73 -13.88 -4.51
N HIS A 125 23.02 -14.23 -4.56
CA HIS A 125 24.10 -13.50 -3.88
C HIS A 125 24.77 -12.45 -4.77
N ALA A 126 24.17 -12.14 -5.93
CA ALA A 126 24.61 -11.03 -6.75
C ALA A 126 24.30 -9.69 -6.08
N ASN A 127 25.15 -8.69 -6.35
CA ASN A 127 24.95 -7.33 -5.85
C ASN A 127 23.67 -6.68 -6.39
N ASN A 128 23.24 -7.09 -7.59
CA ASN A 128 21.99 -6.63 -8.18
C ASN A 128 20.88 -7.65 -7.89
N ARG A 129 19.72 -7.16 -7.51
CA ARG A 129 18.57 -7.98 -7.09
C ARG A 129 17.38 -7.72 -7.98
N ILE A 130 16.66 -8.77 -8.33
CA ILE A 130 15.35 -8.69 -8.98
C ILE A 130 14.38 -9.35 -8.02
N TYR A 131 13.35 -8.63 -7.61
CA TYR A 131 12.47 -9.11 -6.56
C TYR A 131 11.00 -8.94 -6.89
N VAL A 132 10.20 -9.83 -6.32
CA VAL A 132 8.75 -9.73 -6.25
C VAL A 132 8.37 -9.65 -4.79
N GLY A 133 7.43 -8.81 -4.46
CA GLY A 133 7.02 -8.61 -3.08
C GLY A 133 5.53 -8.46 -2.90
N VAL A 134 5.12 -8.66 -1.66
CA VAL A 134 3.74 -8.40 -1.21
C VAL A 134 3.78 -7.48 -0.02
N ARG A 135 2.79 -6.59 0.09
CA ARG A 135 2.62 -5.65 1.20
C ARG A 135 1.18 -5.69 1.68
N TYR A 136 1.02 -5.51 2.97
CA TYR A 136 -0.21 -5.07 3.59
C TYR A 136 0.00 -3.66 4.12
N ALA A 137 -0.96 -2.80 3.92
CA ALA A 137 -0.84 -1.39 4.27
C ALA A 137 -2.11 -0.87 4.93
N TYR A 138 -1.92 0.16 5.77
CA TYR A 138 -2.99 0.80 6.50
C TYR A 138 -2.70 2.28 6.72
N THR A 139 -3.76 3.07 6.65
CA THR A 139 -3.77 4.46 7.10
C THR A 139 -5.09 4.79 7.78
N SER A 140 -5.01 5.65 8.81
CA SER A 140 -6.17 6.32 9.39
C SER A 140 -5.90 7.81 9.30
N TYR A 141 -6.75 8.53 8.59
CA TYR A 141 -6.47 9.90 8.19
C TYR A 141 -7.69 10.79 8.38
N LYS A 142 -7.43 12.10 8.45
CA LYS A 142 -8.45 13.13 8.49
C LYS A 142 -8.44 13.93 7.21
N VAL A 143 -9.60 14.36 6.79
CA VAL A 143 -9.80 15.11 5.56
C VAL A 143 -10.57 16.38 5.84
N ASP A 144 -10.09 17.46 5.25
CA ASP A 144 -10.80 18.73 5.17
C ASP A 144 -11.28 18.94 3.74
N VAL A 145 -12.58 19.16 3.58
CA VAL A 145 -13.21 19.42 2.27
C VAL A 145 -13.99 20.72 2.37
N ASN A 146 -13.57 21.68 1.57
CA ASN A 146 -14.19 23.01 1.51
C ASN A 146 -14.56 23.33 0.06
N ARG A 147 -15.70 23.94 -0.16
CA ARG A 147 -16.12 24.46 -1.45
C ARG A 147 -16.40 25.93 -1.37
N SER A 148 -15.93 26.69 -2.35
CA SER A 148 -16.27 28.11 -2.48
C SER A 148 -17.78 28.31 -2.49
N PRO A 149 -18.31 29.34 -1.79
CA PRO A 149 -19.74 29.62 -1.78
C PRO A 149 -20.28 29.76 -3.20
N PHE A 150 -21.38 29.11 -3.48
CA PHE A 150 -22.07 29.26 -4.78
C PHE A 150 -23.53 29.69 -4.57
N GLU A 151 -24.00 30.54 -5.45
CA GLU A 151 -25.38 31.01 -5.46
C GLU A 151 -26.24 30.06 -6.32
N ASP A 152 -27.33 29.58 -5.73
CA ASP A 152 -28.33 28.81 -6.48
C ASP A 152 -28.97 29.71 -7.55
N PRO A 153 -28.90 29.34 -8.85
CA PRO A 153 -29.42 30.18 -9.93
C PRO A 153 -30.93 30.35 -9.88
N VAL A 154 -31.67 29.45 -9.23
CA VAL A 154 -33.14 29.45 -9.15
C VAL A 154 -33.61 30.17 -7.88
N TRP A 155 -33.08 29.76 -6.72
CA TRP A 155 -33.56 30.22 -5.41
C TRP A 155 -32.74 31.39 -4.86
N LYS A 156 -31.64 31.77 -5.52
CA LYS A 156 -30.73 32.85 -5.11
C LYS A 156 -30.16 32.70 -3.68
N ASN A 157 -30.16 31.50 -3.18
CA ASN A 157 -29.57 31.18 -1.90
C ASN A 157 -28.09 30.84 -2.05
N THR A 158 -27.26 31.38 -1.16
CA THR A 158 -25.85 31.04 -1.09
C THR A 158 -25.68 29.75 -0.26
N THR A 159 -25.09 28.75 -0.88
CA THR A 159 -24.79 27.46 -0.23
C THR A 159 -23.32 27.36 0.09
N TYR A 160 -23.03 26.91 1.32
CA TYR A 160 -21.70 26.68 1.84
C TYR A 160 -21.51 25.17 2.03
N TYR A 161 -20.35 24.67 1.65
CA TYR A 161 -19.95 23.32 1.98
C TYR A 161 -18.55 23.35 2.59
N ASP A 162 -18.49 23.16 3.90
CA ASP A 162 -17.27 23.15 4.69
C ASP A 162 -17.36 22.02 5.70
N VAL A 163 -16.53 21.02 5.51
CA VAL A 163 -16.48 19.83 6.36
C VAL A 163 -15.02 19.59 6.71
N SER A 164 -14.71 19.66 7.99
CA SER A 164 -13.35 19.54 8.49
C SER A 164 -13.20 18.36 9.44
N ASP A 165 -11.99 17.83 9.56
CA ASP A 165 -11.63 16.75 10.47
C ASP A 165 -12.42 15.45 10.27
N VAL A 166 -12.89 15.16 9.05
CA VAL A 166 -13.59 13.90 8.78
C VAL A 166 -12.64 12.72 8.88
N ALA A 167 -12.90 11.86 9.86
CA ALA A 167 -12.10 10.67 10.08
C ALA A 167 -12.40 9.61 9.00
N CYS A 168 -11.35 9.14 8.37
CA CYS A 168 -11.38 8.11 7.34
C CYS A 168 -10.31 7.06 7.62
N SER A 169 -10.49 5.87 7.07
CA SER A 169 -9.46 4.82 7.16
C SER A 169 -9.48 3.93 5.93
N GLN A 170 -8.32 3.38 5.60
CA GLN A 170 -8.21 2.45 4.48
C GLN A 170 -7.15 1.37 4.73
N HIS A 171 -7.50 0.15 4.29
CA HIS A 171 -6.61 -1.00 4.24
C HIS A 171 -6.46 -1.45 2.79
N TRP A 172 -5.23 -1.78 2.39
CA TRP A 172 -4.99 -2.30 1.05
C TRP A 172 -3.86 -3.32 1.03
N ALA A 173 -3.84 -4.13 -0.01
CA ALA A 173 -2.76 -5.03 -0.34
C ALA A 173 -2.01 -4.51 -1.56
N GLU A 174 -0.70 -4.76 -1.62
CA GLU A 174 0.13 -4.45 -2.77
C GLU A 174 0.88 -5.70 -3.23
N VAL A 175 0.99 -5.85 -4.54
CA VAL A 175 1.95 -6.74 -5.18
C VAL A 175 2.93 -5.86 -5.95
N LEU A 176 4.20 -6.16 -5.84
CA LEU A 176 5.22 -5.36 -6.51
C LEU A 176 6.26 -6.22 -7.19
N PHE A 177 6.83 -5.65 -8.24
CA PHE A 177 8.02 -6.13 -8.92
C PHE A 177 9.05 -5.01 -8.91
N GLY A 178 10.30 -5.32 -8.59
CA GLY A 178 11.35 -4.32 -8.54
C GLY A 178 12.73 -4.86 -8.88
N ILE A 179 13.60 -3.92 -9.17
CA ILE A 179 15.02 -4.14 -9.41
C ILE A 179 15.78 -3.23 -8.46
N ASP A 180 16.85 -3.75 -7.89
CA ASP A 180 17.76 -3.06 -6.99
C ASP A 180 19.18 -3.27 -7.51
N ALA A 181 19.87 -2.19 -7.85
CA ALA A 181 21.21 -2.20 -8.41
C ALA A 181 22.19 -1.51 -7.48
N GLN A 182 23.29 -2.18 -7.16
CA GLN A 182 24.39 -1.60 -6.42
C GLN A 182 25.12 -0.56 -7.29
N LEU A 183 25.32 0.63 -6.75
CA LEU A 183 26.11 1.68 -7.39
C LEU A 183 27.55 1.65 -6.93
N VAL A 184 27.77 1.95 -5.66
CA VAL A 184 29.09 2.03 -5.05
C VAL A 184 29.02 1.63 -3.59
N GLY A 185 29.81 0.63 -3.18
CA GLY A 185 29.87 0.18 -1.79
C GLY A 185 28.47 -0.25 -1.28
N PRO A 186 27.98 0.33 -0.17
CA PRO A 186 26.68 -0.02 0.39
C PRO A 186 25.49 0.69 -0.29
N LEU A 187 25.76 1.58 -1.25
CA LEU A 187 24.73 2.40 -1.90
C LEU A 187 24.07 1.66 -3.05
N HIS A 188 22.75 1.56 -3.02
CA HIS A 188 21.92 0.94 -4.05
C HIS A 188 20.88 1.92 -4.59
N LEU A 189 20.54 1.78 -5.85
CA LEU A 189 19.37 2.38 -6.49
C LEU A 189 18.39 1.29 -6.87
N GLY A 190 17.14 1.48 -6.48
CA GLY A 190 16.07 0.56 -6.81
C GLY A 190 14.90 1.28 -7.45
N TRP A 191 14.18 0.59 -8.30
CA TRP A 191 12.87 1.01 -8.75
C TRP A 191 11.90 -0.16 -8.67
N SER A 192 10.64 0.17 -8.41
CA SER A 192 9.60 -0.85 -8.41
C SER A 192 8.30 -0.34 -9.00
N VAL A 193 7.56 -1.26 -9.60
CA VAL A 193 6.17 -1.06 -10.00
C VAL A 193 5.30 -1.79 -9.00
N ARG A 194 4.26 -1.12 -8.52
CA ARG A 194 3.37 -1.61 -7.45
C ARG A 194 1.93 -1.59 -7.95
N TYR A 195 1.26 -2.72 -7.86
CA TYR A 195 -0.18 -2.83 -8.01
C TYR A 195 -0.81 -2.85 -6.64
N ARG A 196 -1.67 -1.89 -6.36
CA ARG A 196 -2.38 -1.71 -5.09
C ARG A 196 -3.83 -2.10 -5.27
N ASN A 197 -4.37 -2.86 -4.35
CA ASN A 197 -5.78 -3.22 -4.33
C ASN A 197 -6.39 -2.92 -2.97
N ARG A 198 -7.46 -2.13 -2.97
CA ARG A 198 -8.18 -1.76 -1.76
C ARG A 198 -8.93 -2.97 -1.18
N LEU A 199 -8.70 -3.28 0.08
CA LEU A 199 -9.38 -4.35 0.80
C LEU A 199 -10.61 -3.84 1.53
N SER A 200 -10.47 -2.71 2.21
CA SER A 200 -11.54 -2.07 2.99
C SER A 200 -11.26 -0.58 3.11
N ASN A 201 -12.32 0.23 3.15
CA ASN A 201 -12.24 1.65 3.42
C ASN A 201 -13.45 2.11 4.24
N ASP A 202 -13.23 3.17 5.00
CA ASP A 202 -14.25 3.97 5.65
C ASP A 202 -13.96 5.43 5.29
N ASP A 203 -14.83 6.03 4.50
CA ASP A 203 -14.70 7.40 4.02
C ASP A 203 -15.55 8.39 4.85
N GLY A 204 -16.10 7.93 5.98
CA GLY A 204 -16.92 8.75 6.86
C GLY A 204 -18.15 9.34 6.14
N ILE A 205 -18.49 10.58 6.46
CA ILE A 205 -19.66 11.29 5.91
C ILE A 205 -19.45 11.78 4.46
N ILE A 206 -18.21 11.79 3.95
CA ILE A 206 -17.88 12.31 2.62
C ILE A 206 -18.27 11.29 1.53
N GLY A 207 -18.28 9.99 1.87
CA GLY A 207 -18.65 8.90 0.98
C GLY A 207 -17.56 8.48 -0.01
N LYS A 208 -16.72 9.39 -0.52
CA LYS A 208 -15.54 9.10 -1.32
C LYS A 208 -14.51 10.23 -1.17
N THR A 209 -13.34 9.89 -0.70
CA THR A 209 -12.19 10.80 -0.62
C THR A 209 -11.46 10.89 -1.96
N TRP A 210 -10.78 11.99 -2.25
CA TRP A 210 -10.02 12.15 -3.50
C TRP A 210 -8.66 11.47 -3.44
N TYR A 211 -7.95 11.61 -2.31
CA TYR A 211 -6.60 11.07 -2.10
C TYR A 211 -6.52 10.37 -0.75
N VAL A 212 -5.82 9.25 -0.74
CA VAL A 212 -5.54 8.45 0.48
C VAL A 212 -4.04 8.42 0.72
N PRO A 213 -3.56 8.87 1.90
CA PRO A 213 -2.14 8.84 2.24
C PRO A 213 -1.51 7.46 2.08
N GLY A 214 -0.42 7.39 1.27
CA GLY A 214 0.26 6.13 0.95
C GLY A 214 -0.39 5.29 -0.15
N TYR A 215 -1.68 5.40 -0.39
CA TYR A 215 -2.36 4.70 -1.47
C TYR A 215 -2.35 5.47 -2.78
N GLY A 216 -2.57 6.80 -2.71
CA GLY A 216 -2.68 7.67 -3.88
C GLY A 216 -4.12 8.11 -4.15
N ILE A 217 -4.45 8.41 -5.41
CA ILE A 217 -5.82 8.75 -5.82
C ILE A 217 -6.73 7.57 -5.54
N GLN A 218 -7.87 7.85 -4.93
CA GLN A 218 -8.78 6.81 -4.45
C GLN A 218 -9.51 6.10 -5.58
N ASP A 219 -9.22 4.81 -5.73
CA ASP A 219 -9.93 3.88 -6.60
C ASP A 219 -9.96 2.48 -5.95
N THR A 220 -10.59 1.51 -6.61
CA THR A 220 -10.57 0.09 -6.17
C THR A 220 -9.18 -0.51 -6.33
N SER A 221 -8.49 -0.13 -7.41
CA SER A 221 -7.11 -0.54 -7.65
C SER A 221 -6.29 0.63 -8.21
N ASN A 222 -4.99 0.63 -7.93
CA ASN A 222 -4.09 1.68 -8.35
C ASN A 222 -2.73 1.09 -8.76
N LEU A 223 -2.14 1.64 -9.81
CA LEU A 223 -0.79 1.33 -10.24
C LEU A 223 0.15 2.46 -9.82
N GLY A 224 1.23 2.13 -9.18
CA GLY A 224 2.25 3.09 -8.75
C GLY A 224 3.65 2.64 -9.11
N ALA A 225 4.57 3.59 -9.13
CA ALA A 225 6.00 3.34 -9.26
C ALA A 225 6.75 4.04 -8.14
N THR A 226 7.86 3.47 -7.72
CA THR A 226 8.78 4.10 -6.76
C THR A 226 10.21 4.06 -7.29
N PHE A 227 11.00 5.03 -6.90
CA PHE A 227 12.43 5.05 -7.16
C PHE A 227 13.13 5.29 -5.83
N ASN A 228 13.86 4.30 -5.36
CA ASN A 228 14.42 4.28 -4.02
C ASN A 228 15.93 4.40 -4.04
N VAL A 229 16.46 5.15 -3.10
CA VAL A 229 17.86 5.09 -2.71
C VAL A 229 17.95 4.29 -1.42
N SER A 230 18.81 3.28 -1.37
CA SER A 230 19.01 2.46 -0.19
C SER A 230 20.49 2.31 0.18
N ILE A 231 20.73 2.10 1.47
CA ILE A 231 22.05 1.87 2.04
C ILE A 231 22.00 0.56 2.81
N ASP A 232 22.80 -0.41 2.38
CA ASP A 232 22.98 -1.70 3.06
C ASP A 232 23.95 -1.50 4.26
N ILE A 233 23.58 -2.06 5.45
CA ILE A 233 24.32 -1.93 6.72
C ILE A 233 24.56 -3.32 7.30
#